data_d0431899d32759f3a0da242132fe6b2c
#
_entry.id   d0431899d32759f3a0da242132fe6b2c
#
_cell.length_a   1.000
_cell.length_b   1.000
_cell.length_c   1.000
_cell.angle_alpha   90.00
_cell.angle_beta   90.00
_cell.angle_gamma   90.00
#
_symmetry.space_group_name_H-M   'P 1'
#
loop_
_entity.id
_entity.type
_entity.pdbx_description
1 polymer ?
#
loop_
_entity_poly.entity_id
_entity_poly.type
_entity_poly.pdbx_seq_one_letter_code
_entity_poly.pdbx_strand_id
1 'polypeptide(L)'
;MAEKELKDALDKLVVELETIDQSDAGSRTMLKQLVELIELKLNEPGNKEHHDQLLDKLKGETVHFEVKHPLISRTLEEIVAILVRLGI
;
A
#
# COMPACT_ATOMS: atom_id res chain seq x y z
N MET A 1 2.75 -9.34 15.36
CA MET A 1 3.52 -9.91 14.26
C MET A 1 3.37 -9.03 13.01
N ALA A 2 4.39 -8.92 12.21
CA ALA A 2 4.40 -8.01 11.07
C ALA A 2 3.32 -8.33 10.02
N GLU A 3 3.01 -9.60 9.82
CA GLU A 3 1.96 -9.98 8.87
C GLU A 3 0.59 -9.46 9.29
N LYS A 4 0.31 -9.50 10.59
CA LYS A 4 -0.95 -8.96 11.11
C LYS A 4 -0.97 -7.44 10.96
N GLU A 5 0.15 -6.79 11.22
CA GLU A 5 0.26 -5.35 11.05
C GLU A 5 0.00 -4.97 9.59
N LEU A 6 0.53 -5.76 8.65
CA LEU A 6 0.32 -5.51 7.22
C LEU A 6 -1.16 -5.65 6.86
N LYS A 7 -1.82 -6.68 7.38
CA LYS A 7 -3.25 -6.87 7.13
C LYS A 7 -4.07 -5.72 7.70
N ASP A 8 -3.75 -5.28 8.92
CA ASP A 8 -4.46 -4.17 9.55
C ASP A 8 -4.26 -2.88 8.75
N ALA A 9 -3.05 -2.64 8.25
CA ALA A 9 -2.77 -1.47 7.43
C ALA A 9 -3.50 -1.56 6.09
N LEU A 10 -3.61 -2.76 5.52
CA LEU A 10 -4.37 -2.96 4.29
C LEU A 10 -5.85 -2.65 4.50
N ASP A 11 -6.42 -3.10 5.60
CA ASP A 11 -7.82 -2.82 5.92
C ASP A 11 -8.06 -1.32 6.03
N LYS A 12 -7.14 -0.62 6.66
CA LYS A 12 -7.20 0.83 6.77
C LYS A 12 -7.12 1.49 5.41
N LEU A 13 -6.25 0.98 4.53
CA LEU A 13 -6.08 1.51 3.19
C LEU A 13 -7.35 1.34 2.36
N VAL A 14 -8.03 0.21 2.50
CA VAL A 14 -9.30 -0.05 1.80
C VAL A 14 -10.36 0.97 2.22
N VAL A 15 -10.44 1.28 3.51
CA VAL A 15 -11.36 2.31 4.00
C VAL A 15 -10.98 3.67 3.42
N GLU A 16 -9.71 4.00 3.40
CA GLU A 16 -9.24 5.27 2.86
C GLU A 16 -9.49 5.39 1.36
N LEU A 17 -9.43 4.28 0.64
CA LEU A 17 -9.75 4.27 -0.79
C LEU A 17 -11.17 4.80 -1.05
N GLU A 18 -12.10 4.44 -0.19
CA GLU A 18 -13.49 4.87 -0.33
C GLU A 18 -13.66 6.37 -0.11
N THR A 19 -12.72 7.02 0.55
CA THR A 19 -12.78 8.46 0.79
C THR A 19 -12.32 9.30 -0.40
N ILE A 20 -11.70 8.66 -1.40
CA ILE A 20 -11.24 9.37 -2.59
C ILE A 20 -12.45 9.70 -3.47
N ASP A 21 -12.56 10.98 -3.85
CA ASP A 21 -13.65 11.44 -4.71
C ASP A 21 -13.61 10.72 -6.05
N GLN A 22 -14.79 10.40 -6.59
CA GLN A 22 -14.90 9.73 -7.87
C GLN A 22 -14.31 10.56 -9.02
N SER A 23 -14.24 11.87 -8.85
CA SER A 23 -13.62 12.74 -9.84
C SER A 23 -12.10 12.53 -9.93
N ASP A 24 -11.48 11.95 -8.90
CA ASP A 24 -10.06 11.62 -8.91
C ASP A 24 -9.87 10.14 -9.24
N ALA A 25 -10.28 9.75 -10.43
CA ALA A 25 -10.24 8.36 -10.87
C ALA A 25 -8.81 7.82 -10.93
N GLY A 26 -7.84 8.68 -11.25
CA GLY A 26 -6.43 8.27 -11.30
C GLY A 26 -5.92 7.77 -9.96
N SER A 27 -6.17 8.53 -8.90
CA SER A 27 -5.76 8.13 -7.55
C SER A 27 -6.47 6.87 -7.10
N ARG A 28 -7.77 6.75 -7.40
CA ARG A 28 -8.53 5.54 -7.05
C ARG A 28 -7.95 4.31 -7.72
N THR A 29 -7.64 4.41 -9.01
CA THR A 29 -7.06 3.29 -9.78
C THR A 29 -5.70 2.90 -9.22
N MET A 30 -4.84 3.88 -8.94
CA MET A 30 -3.52 3.62 -8.38
C MET A 30 -3.62 2.91 -7.04
N LEU A 31 -4.51 3.38 -6.17
CA LEU A 31 -4.64 2.79 -4.84
C LEU A 31 -5.24 1.39 -4.90
N LYS A 32 -6.19 1.14 -5.80
CA LYS A 32 -6.74 -0.19 -6.01
C LYS A 32 -5.66 -1.18 -6.41
N GLN A 33 -4.77 -0.77 -7.31
CA GLN A 33 -3.67 -1.61 -7.73
C GLN A 33 -2.74 -1.94 -6.58
N LEU A 34 -2.46 -0.96 -5.72
CA LEU A 34 -1.63 -1.18 -4.54
C LEU A 34 -2.30 -2.16 -3.57
N VAL A 35 -3.60 -2.01 -3.35
CA VAL A 35 -4.36 -2.93 -2.51
C VAL A 35 -4.22 -4.36 -3.01
N GLU A 36 -4.39 -4.57 -4.31
CA GLU A 36 -4.25 -5.89 -4.91
C GLU A 36 -2.85 -6.47 -4.73
N LEU A 37 -1.82 -5.64 -4.90
CA LEU A 37 -0.44 -6.08 -4.73
C LEU A 37 -0.13 -6.43 -3.28
N ILE A 38 -0.68 -5.69 -2.32
CA ILE A 38 -0.50 -5.98 -0.91
C ILE A 38 -1.20 -7.29 -0.55
N GLU A 39 -2.40 -7.53 -1.09
CA GLU A 39 -3.09 -8.79 -0.90
C GLU A 39 -2.27 -9.96 -1.43
N LEU A 40 -1.65 -9.79 -2.58
CA LEU A 40 -0.79 -10.81 -3.15
C LEU A 40 0.41 -11.08 -2.24
N LYS A 41 0.99 -10.03 -1.65
CA LYS A 41 2.08 -10.19 -0.68
C LYS A 41 1.64 -11.03 0.52
N LEU A 42 0.43 -10.82 1.00
CA LEU A 42 -0.11 -11.59 2.12
C LEU A 42 -0.30 -13.05 1.75
N ASN A 43 -0.67 -13.33 0.50
CA ASN A 43 -0.87 -14.69 0.01
C ASN A 43 0.44 -15.41 -0.31
N GLU A 44 1.46 -14.66 -0.73
CA GLU A 44 2.77 -15.21 -1.12
C GLU A 44 3.90 -14.46 -0.43
N PRO A 45 3.97 -14.53 0.90
CA PRO A 45 4.92 -13.70 1.65
C PRO A 45 6.39 -13.98 1.35
N GLY A 46 6.71 -15.18 0.86
CA GLY A 46 8.09 -15.54 0.53
C GLY A 46 8.56 -15.18 -0.87
N ASN A 47 7.70 -14.58 -1.69
CA ASN A 47 8.06 -14.21 -3.06
C ASN A 47 8.88 -12.92 -3.06
N LYS A 48 10.20 -13.07 -3.14
CA LYS A 48 11.13 -11.94 -3.06
C LYS A 48 10.97 -10.95 -4.20
N GLU A 49 10.79 -11.45 -5.40
CA GLU A 49 10.63 -10.58 -6.57
C GLU A 49 9.40 -9.69 -6.43
N HIS A 50 8.29 -10.28 -6.02
CA HIS A 50 7.06 -9.54 -5.79
C HIS A 50 7.24 -8.54 -4.65
N HIS A 51 7.92 -8.93 -3.57
CA HIS A 51 8.19 -8.06 -2.44
C HIS A 51 8.96 -6.80 -2.88
N ASP A 52 10.00 -6.99 -3.68
CA ASP A 52 10.82 -5.87 -4.16
C ASP A 52 10.03 -4.95 -5.08
N GLN A 53 9.21 -5.52 -5.97
CA GLN A 53 8.37 -4.74 -6.88
C GLN A 53 7.34 -3.93 -6.12
N LEU A 54 6.69 -4.54 -5.14
CA LEU A 54 5.70 -3.85 -4.31
C LEU A 54 6.34 -2.69 -3.55
N LEU A 55 7.50 -2.92 -2.96
CA LEU A 55 8.20 -1.90 -2.20
C LEU A 55 8.57 -0.70 -3.07
N ASP A 56 9.09 -0.95 -4.28
CA ASP A 56 9.44 0.11 -5.21
C ASP A 56 8.21 0.92 -5.62
N LYS A 57 7.12 0.21 -5.91
CA LYS A 57 5.88 0.87 -6.34
C LYS A 57 5.30 1.72 -5.23
N LEU A 58 5.29 1.23 -4.00
CA LEU A 58 4.82 1.99 -2.85
C LEU A 58 5.62 3.27 -2.66
N LYS A 59 6.95 3.18 -2.73
CA LYS A 59 7.80 4.35 -2.57
C LYS A 59 7.53 5.40 -3.62
N GLY A 60 7.33 4.97 -4.87
CA GLY A 60 7.05 5.90 -5.95
C GLY A 60 5.68 6.57 -5.82
N GLU A 61 4.65 5.80 -5.48
CA GLU A 61 3.29 6.33 -5.43
C GLU A 61 3.00 7.11 -4.16
N THR A 62 3.77 6.91 -3.09
CA THR A 62 3.63 7.69 -1.86
C THR A 62 3.77 9.18 -2.16
N VAL A 63 4.68 9.54 -3.05
CA VAL A 63 4.90 10.94 -3.44
C VAL A 63 3.64 11.53 -4.06
N HIS A 64 2.97 10.78 -4.92
CA HIS A 64 1.72 11.23 -5.54
C HIS A 64 0.64 11.52 -4.49
N PHE A 65 0.46 10.61 -3.54
CA PHE A 65 -0.57 10.75 -2.51
C PHE A 65 -0.23 11.80 -1.45
N GLU A 66 1.06 12.08 -1.25
CA GLU A 66 1.50 13.06 -0.27
C GLU A 66 0.87 14.43 -0.50
N VAL A 67 0.73 14.82 -1.75
CA VAL A 67 0.17 16.11 -2.13
C VAL A 67 -1.36 16.12 -2.05
N LYS A 68 -1.99 15.09 -2.59
CA LYS A 68 -3.46 15.06 -2.73
C LYS A 68 -4.19 14.42 -1.56
N HIS A 69 -3.59 13.41 -0.95
CA HIS A 69 -4.25 12.60 0.07
C HIS A 69 -3.25 12.26 1.18
N PRO A 70 -2.91 13.23 2.04
CA PRO A 70 -1.84 13.04 3.03
C PRO A 70 -2.07 11.89 4.01
N LEU A 71 -3.33 11.58 4.36
CA LEU A 71 -3.60 10.45 5.25
C LEU A 71 -3.27 9.13 4.59
N ILE A 72 -3.58 9.01 3.29
CA ILE A 72 -3.24 7.82 2.50
C ILE A 72 -1.72 7.69 2.39
N SER A 73 -1.04 8.79 2.15
CA SER A 73 0.42 8.81 2.09
C SER A 73 1.03 8.25 3.38
N ARG A 74 0.50 8.64 4.54
CA ARG A 74 0.97 8.14 5.82
C ARG A 74 0.78 6.62 5.95
N THR A 75 -0.38 6.13 5.52
CA THR A 75 -0.64 4.70 5.56
C THR A 75 0.32 3.94 4.64
N LEU A 76 0.60 4.49 3.46
CA LEU A 76 1.56 3.88 2.54
C LEU A 76 2.97 3.85 3.14
N GLU A 77 3.38 4.92 3.81
CA GLU A 77 4.68 4.96 4.49
C GLU A 77 4.75 3.91 5.60
N GLU A 78 3.66 3.75 6.34
CA GLU A 78 3.56 2.72 7.37
C GLU A 78 3.72 1.33 6.77
N ILE A 79 3.08 1.08 5.63
CA ILE A 79 3.19 -0.20 4.93
C ILE A 79 4.62 -0.44 4.46
N VAL A 80 5.29 0.60 3.93
CA VAL A 80 6.69 0.48 3.54
C VAL A 80 7.54 0.05 4.74
N ALA A 81 7.34 0.68 5.89
CA ALA A 81 8.08 0.33 7.11
C ALA A 81 7.85 -1.12 7.53
N ILE A 82 6.60 -1.58 7.42
CA ILE A 82 6.27 -2.97 7.74
C ILE A 82 6.99 -3.93 6.80
N LEU A 83 6.97 -3.64 5.49
CA LEU A 83 7.63 -4.49 4.50
C LEU A 83 9.13 -4.55 4.70
N VAL A 84 9.74 -3.43 5.04
CA VAL A 84 11.18 -3.39 5.33
C VAL A 84 11.50 -4.28 6.54
N ARG A 85 10.66 -4.25 7.58
CA ARG A 85 10.85 -5.11 8.75
C ARG A 85 10.66 -6.60 8.43
N LEU A 86 9.76 -6.91 7.50
CA LEU A 86 9.57 -8.30 7.07
C LEU A 86 10.83 -8.82 6.37
N GLY A 87 11.53 -7.97 5.66
CA GLY A 87 12.90 -8.23 5.18
C GLY A 87 13.09 -9.39 4.25
N ILE A 88 12.12 -9.72 3.50
CA ILE A 88 12.28 -10.91 2.75
C ILE A 88 13.26 -10.86 1.63
#